data_8f0c5b4eff579b8df79839b1839e1af2
#
_entry.id   8f0c5b4eff579b8df79839b1839e1af2
#
_cell.length_a   1.000
_cell.length_b   1.000
_cell.length_c   1.000
_cell.angle_alpha   90.00
_cell.angle_beta   90.00
_cell.angle_gamma   90.00
#
_symmetry.space_group_name_H-M   'P 1'
#
loop_
_entity.id
_entity.type
_entity.pdbx_description
1 polymer ?
#
loop_
_entity_poly.entity_id
_entity_poly.type
_entity_poly.pdbx_seq_one_letter_code
_entity_poly.pdbx_strand_id
1 'polypeptide(L)'
;MDLGKLGVWYFLDGLSTEDSIRTAQKIESLGYGALWLPETVGKDPLTTSSLLLSVTTKLNLATGIVNIYHREPGVMLAAQKTLAEQSQNRFILGMGVSHKPLVEGVRGLEYGPPVKTMRDYLSKMEASPYTGIASSEKPTTLIAALGPKTVSYTHLTLPTTTIV
;
A
#
# COMPACT_ATOMS: atom_id res chain seq x y z
N MET A 1 10.44 -12.18 -0.21
CA MET A 1 9.99 -11.36 0.94
C MET A 1 9.39 -12.26 2.01
N ASP A 2 9.83 -12.18 3.24
CA ASP A 2 9.24 -12.90 4.37
C ASP A 2 8.44 -11.92 5.24
N LEU A 3 7.14 -12.15 5.38
CA LEU A 3 6.24 -11.30 6.20
C LEU A 3 6.13 -11.78 7.64
N GLY A 4 6.81 -12.87 7.99
CA GLY A 4 6.66 -13.51 9.29
C GLY A 4 5.25 -14.07 9.51
N LYS A 5 4.98 -14.53 10.74
CA LYS A 5 3.66 -15.06 11.12
C LYS A 5 2.67 -13.97 11.55
N LEU A 6 3.16 -12.83 11.99
CA LEU A 6 2.36 -11.75 12.57
C LEU A 6 2.81 -10.41 12.00
N GLY A 7 1.84 -9.55 11.67
CA GLY A 7 2.03 -8.15 11.34
C GLY A 7 1.23 -7.25 12.27
N VAL A 8 1.57 -5.97 12.29
CA VAL A 8 0.84 -4.93 13.03
C VAL A 8 0.12 -4.04 12.02
N TRP A 9 -1.16 -3.80 12.20
CA TRP A 9 -1.92 -2.78 11.46
C TRP A 9 -2.19 -1.62 12.42
N TYR A 10 -1.72 -0.41 12.09
CA TYR A 10 -1.77 0.69 13.04
C TYR A 10 -1.85 2.06 12.37
N PHE A 11 -2.69 2.95 12.93
CA PHE A 11 -2.74 4.36 12.57
C PHE A 11 -1.63 5.14 13.25
N LEU A 12 -0.82 5.83 12.45
CA LEU A 12 0.24 6.71 12.96
C LEU A 12 -0.15 8.20 12.97
N ASP A 13 -1.40 8.53 12.59
CA ASP A 13 -1.87 9.90 12.42
C ASP A 13 -1.75 10.74 13.69
N GLY A 14 -2.00 10.15 14.84
CA GLY A 14 -1.90 10.81 16.15
C GLY A 14 -0.49 10.85 16.75
N LEU A 15 0.52 10.29 16.09
CA LEU A 15 1.89 10.27 16.59
C LEU A 15 2.73 11.37 15.93
N SER A 16 3.69 11.90 16.68
CA SER A 16 4.77 12.71 16.08
C SER A 16 5.62 11.87 15.12
N THR A 17 6.44 12.51 14.30
CA THR A 17 7.40 11.81 13.44
C THR A 17 8.36 10.94 14.27
N GLU A 18 8.87 11.47 15.36
CA GLU A 18 9.79 10.78 16.27
C GLU A 18 9.11 9.57 16.92
N ASP A 19 7.86 9.70 17.39
CA ASP A 19 7.09 8.59 17.96
C ASP A 19 6.76 7.52 16.91
N SER A 20 6.49 7.92 15.68
CA SER A 20 6.26 7.00 14.56
C SER A 20 7.52 6.16 14.27
N ILE A 21 8.70 6.78 14.28
CA ILE A 21 10.00 6.10 14.14
C ILE A 21 10.22 5.14 15.28
N ARG A 22 10.07 5.59 16.54
CA ARG A 22 10.21 4.73 17.72
C ARG A 22 9.27 3.53 17.69
N THR A 23 8.02 3.76 17.26
CA THR A 23 7.00 2.71 17.11
C THR A 23 7.42 1.66 16.09
N ALA A 24 7.85 2.07 14.90
CA ALA A 24 8.28 1.13 13.86
C ALA A 24 9.50 0.31 14.32
N GLN A 25 10.51 0.95 14.90
CA GLN A 25 11.68 0.28 15.44
C GLN A 25 11.34 -0.69 16.59
N LYS A 26 10.36 -0.33 17.43
CA LYS A 26 9.87 -1.22 18.49
C LYS A 26 9.16 -2.44 17.92
N ILE A 27 8.30 -2.27 16.89
CA ILE A 27 7.63 -3.36 16.17
C ILE A 27 8.69 -4.30 15.56
N GLU A 28 9.70 -3.75 14.90
CA GLU A 28 10.82 -4.52 14.37
C GLU A 28 11.56 -5.31 15.45
N SER A 29 11.90 -4.66 16.57
CA SER A 29 12.63 -5.28 17.68
C SER A 29 11.86 -6.42 18.37
N LEU A 30 10.53 -6.40 18.30
CA LEU A 30 9.64 -7.45 18.80
C LEU A 30 9.48 -8.62 17.81
N GLY A 31 10.08 -8.54 16.63
CA GLY A 31 10.08 -9.63 15.65
C GLY A 31 8.82 -9.69 14.76
N TYR A 32 7.99 -8.64 14.72
CA TYR A 32 6.90 -8.58 13.75
C TYR A 32 7.48 -8.41 12.34
N GLY A 33 6.89 -9.13 11.37
CA GLY A 33 7.38 -9.13 9.99
C GLY A 33 6.92 -7.95 9.16
N ALA A 34 5.79 -7.32 9.52
CA ALA A 34 5.23 -6.20 8.76
C ALA A 34 4.49 -5.18 9.62
N LEU A 35 4.56 -3.90 9.22
CA LEU A 35 3.71 -2.81 9.70
C LEU A 35 2.84 -2.32 8.55
N TRP A 36 1.52 -2.37 8.74
CA TRP A 36 0.48 -2.00 7.77
C TRP A 36 -0.08 -0.62 8.11
N LEU A 37 0.03 0.32 7.17
CA LEU A 37 -0.42 1.71 7.34
C LEU A 37 -1.71 1.94 6.56
N PRO A 38 -2.83 2.27 7.22
CA PRO A 38 -4.05 2.68 6.54
C PRO A 38 -3.95 4.12 6.00
N GLU A 39 -4.77 4.43 4.99
CA GLU A 39 -4.94 5.79 4.48
C GLU A 39 -6.35 6.29 4.78
N THR A 40 -6.43 7.44 5.46
CA THR A 40 -7.69 8.14 5.73
C THR A 40 -7.57 9.63 5.39
N VAL A 41 -7.61 10.50 6.36
CA VAL A 41 -7.51 11.97 6.19
C VAL A 41 -6.28 12.56 6.89
N GLY A 42 -5.44 11.70 7.48
CA GLY A 42 -4.24 12.09 8.21
C GLY A 42 -2.98 12.03 7.35
N LYS A 43 -1.96 11.36 7.86
CA LYS A 43 -0.66 11.24 7.20
C LYS A 43 -0.75 10.47 5.89
N ASP A 44 0.03 10.90 4.89
CA ASP A 44 0.21 10.13 3.65
C ASP A 44 1.01 8.85 3.94
N PRO A 45 0.46 7.65 3.66
CA PRO A 45 1.10 6.40 4.03
C PRO A 45 2.32 6.07 3.18
N LEU A 46 2.42 6.57 1.93
CA LEU A 46 3.58 6.32 1.07
C LEU A 46 4.78 7.14 1.54
N THR A 47 4.57 8.43 1.84
CA THR A 47 5.60 9.30 2.42
C THR A 47 6.06 8.79 3.80
N THR A 48 5.10 8.36 4.63
CA THR A 48 5.40 7.76 5.93
C THR A 48 6.18 6.45 5.78
N SER A 49 5.80 5.59 4.81
CA SER A 49 6.53 4.35 4.53
C SER A 49 7.98 4.61 4.13
N SER A 50 8.24 5.63 3.28
CA SER A 50 9.60 6.00 2.88
C SER A 50 10.48 6.31 4.10
N LEU A 51 9.97 7.13 5.01
CA LEU A 51 10.68 7.47 6.25
C LEU A 51 10.94 6.23 7.10
N LEU A 52 9.91 5.40 7.36
CA LEU A 52 10.04 4.26 8.25
C LEU A 52 10.92 3.15 7.67
N LEU A 53 10.91 2.97 6.34
CA LEU A 53 11.82 2.05 5.65
C LEU A 53 13.29 2.49 5.78
N SER A 54 13.57 3.80 5.85
CA SER A 54 14.93 4.32 6.01
C SER A 54 15.52 4.14 7.41
N VAL A 55 14.67 3.96 8.42
CA VAL A 55 15.06 3.83 9.84
C VAL A 55 14.84 2.43 10.41
N THR A 56 14.43 1.48 9.59
CA THR A 56 14.29 0.06 9.92
C THR A 56 15.11 -0.79 8.95
N THR A 57 15.47 -2.01 9.34
CA THR A 57 16.40 -2.86 8.56
C THR A 57 15.76 -4.12 8.01
N LYS A 58 14.75 -4.68 8.70
CA LYS A 58 14.09 -5.95 8.35
C LYS A 58 12.57 -5.82 8.22
N LEU A 59 11.98 -4.83 8.90
CA LEU A 59 10.54 -4.63 8.91
C LEU A 59 10.03 -4.32 7.49
N ASN A 60 9.03 -5.06 7.05
CA ASN A 60 8.31 -4.73 5.83
C ASN A 60 7.28 -3.65 6.13
N LEU A 61 7.19 -2.64 5.28
CA LEU A 61 6.13 -1.63 5.35
C LEU A 61 5.08 -1.95 4.26
N ALA A 62 3.83 -1.92 4.66
CA ALA A 62 2.72 -2.18 3.76
C ALA A 62 1.66 -1.11 3.91
N THR A 63 0.95 -0.80 2.84
CA THR A 63 -0.27 0.00 2.95
C THR A 63 -1.48 -0.92 3.10
N GLY A 64 -2.31 -0.64 4.08
CA GLY A 64 -3.50 -1.43 4.36
C GLY A 64 -4.75 -0.57 4.54
N ILE A 65 -5.20 0.10 3.52
CA ILE A 65 -4.79 0.22 2.11
C ILE A 65 -4.58 1.68 1.70
N VAL A 66 -3.90 1.96 0.58
CA VAL A 66 -4.01 3.25 -0.10
C VAL A 66 -5.24 3.29 -1.00
N ASN A 67 -5.86 4.43 -1.04
CA ASN A 67 -7.06 4.66 -1.84
C ASN A 67 -6.68 5.01 -3.30
N ILE A 68 -7.18 4.24 -4.26
CA ILE A 68 -6.90 4.47 -5.69
C ILE A 68 -7.45 5.79 -6.23
N TYR A 69 -8.45 6.39 -5.57
CA TYR A 69 -9.01 7.68 -5.98
C TYR A 69 -8.12 8.87 -5.64
N HIS A 70 -7.13 8.70 -4.76
CA HIS A 70 -6.28 9.81 -4.30
C HIS A 70 -5.06 10.03 -5.19
N ARG A 71 -4.72 9.08 -6.08
CA ARG A 71 -3.52 9.15 -6.91
C ARG A 71 -3.79 8.63 -8.31
N GLU A 72 -3.25 9.33 -9.30
CA GLU A 72 -3.23 8.86 -10.68
C GLU A 72 -2.42 7.55 -10.77
N PRO A 73 -2.83 6.58 -11.65
CA PRO A 73 -2.20 5.25 -11.73
C PRO A 73 -0.68 5.26 -11.98
N GLY A 74 -0.18 6.15 -12.84
CA GLY A 74 1.27 6.25 -13.10
C GLY A 74 2.04 6.82 -11.91
N VAL A 75 1.43 7.75 -11.16
CA VAL A 75 2.01 8.28 -9.92
C VAL A 75 2.08 7.18 -8.85
N MET A 76 1.05 6.34 -8.75
CA MET A 76 1.05 5.20 -7.83
C MET A 76 2.13 4.18 -8.21
N LEU A 77 2.29 3.87 -9.50
CA LEU A 77 3.35 2.99 -9.99
C LEU A 77 4.74 3.55 -9.65
N ALA A 78 4.94 4.84 -9.91
CA ALA A 78 6.21 5.49 -9.61
C ALA A 78 6.55 5.43 -8.12
N ALA A 79 5.57 5.73 -7.25
CA ALA A 79 5.74 5.64 -5.81
C ALA A 79 6.06 4.20 -5.35
N GLN A 80 5.33 3.20 -5.85
CA GLN A 80 5.60 1.78 -5.55
C GLN A 80 7.02 1.38 -5.94
N LYS A 81 7.44 1.69 -7.16
CA LYS A 81 8.77 1.32 -7.67
C LYS A 81 9.89 2.03 -6.92
N THR A 82 9.70 3.31 -6.59
CA THR A 82 10.65 4.07 -5.78
C THR A 82 10.81 3.49 -4.38
N LEU A 83 9.67 3.18 -3.71
CA LEU A 83 9.69 2.58 -2.37
C LEU A 83 10.31 1.17 -2.38
N ALA A 84 10.06 0.39 -3.42
CA ALA A 84 10.65 -0.94 -3.57
C ALA A 84 12.16 -0.88 -3.79
N GLU A 85 12.63 0.03 -4.65
CA GLU A 85 14.06 0.22 -4.92
C GLU A 85 14.80 0.66 -3.67
N GLN A 86 14.38 1.76 -3.03
CA GLN A 86 15.05 2.32 -1.85
C GLN A 86 15.06 1.40 -0.63
N SER A 87 14.15 0.42 -0.56
CA SER A 87 13.99 -0.48 0.58
C SER A 87 14.45 -1.91 0.32
N GLN A 88 15.02 -2.19 -0.86
CA GLN A 88 15.36 -3.56 -1.27
C GLN A 88 14.12 -4.50 -1.22
N ASN A 89 13.01 -4.01 -1.79
CA ASN A 89 11.71 -4.71 -1.84
C ASN A 89 11.02 -4.98 -0.49
N ARG A 90 11.32 -4.24 0.57
CA ARG A 90 10.58 -4.31 1.85
C ARG A 90 9.27 -3.52 1.85
N PHE A 91 8.86 -2.95 0.71
CA PHE A 91 7.59 -2.25 0.57
C PHE A 91 6.55 -3.09 -0.15
N ILE A 92 5.32 -3.12 0.39
CA ILE A 92 4.15 -3.79 -0.17
C ILE A 92 3.08 -2.75 -0.44
N LEU A 93 2.67 -2.63 -1.69
CA LEU A 93 1.57 -1.76 -2.06
C LEU A 93 0.23 -2.48 -1.88
N GLY A 94 -0.45 -2.25 -0.76
CA GLY A 94 -1.84 -2.63 -0.56
C GLY A 94 -2.76 -1.51 -1.01
N MET A 95 -3.65 -1.77 -1.98
CA MET A 95 -4.55 -0.77 -2.53
C MET A 95 -6.01 -1.21 -2.50
N GLY A 96 -6.92 -0.24 -2.52
CA GLY A 96 -8.35 -0.50 -2.49
C GLY A 96 -9.18 0.67 -3.01
N VAL A 97 -10.45 0.40 -3.25
CA VAL A 97 -11.43 1.39 -3.70
C VAL A 97 -12.02 2.23 -2.57
N SER A 98 -11.60 1.98 -1.33
CA SER A 98 -12.13 2.68 -0.15
C SER A 98 -13.67 2.56 -0.02
N HIS A 99 -14.33 3.57 0.53
CA HIS A 99 -15.77 3.60 0.78
C HIS A 99 -16.38 4.87 0.22
N LYS A 100 -17.59 4.75 -0.31
CA LYS A 100 -18.33 5.88 -0.89
C LYS A 100 -18.38 7.12 0.02
N PRO A 101 -18.69 7.02 1.33
CA PRO A 101 -18.69 8.19 2.21
C PRO A 101 -17.35 8.93 2.29
N LEU A 102 -16.23 8.20 2.28
CA LEU A 102 -14.91 8.84 2.31
C LEU A 102 -14.58 9.47 0.95
N VAL A 103 -14.85 8.77 -0.14
CA VAL A 103 -14.50 9.23 -1.49
C VAL A 103 -15.38 10.41 -1.90
N GLU A 104 -16.69 10.31 -1.76
CA GLU A 104 -17.62 11.39 -2.14
C GLU A 104 -17.78 12.44 -1.03
N GLY A 105 -18.10 11.99 0.19
CA GLY A 105 -18.48 12.89 1.28
C GLY A 105 -17.32 13.71 1.83
N VAL A 106 -16.13 13.12 1.92
CA VAL A 106 -14.94 13.79 2.47
C VAL A 106 -14.05 14.39 1.39
N ARG A 107 -13.88 13.68 0.26
CA ARG A 107 -12.93 14.06 -0.80
C ARG A 107 -13.58 14.73 -2.00
N GLY A 108 -14.91 14.69 -2.13
CA GLY A 108 -15.63 15.29 -3.26
C GLY A 108 -15.35 14.63 -4.61
N LEU A 109 -14.92 13.36 -4.61
CA LEU A 109 -14.60 12.59 -5.81
C LEU A 109 -15.77 11.65 -6.16
N GLU A 110 -15.91 11.27 -7.42
CA GLU A 110 -16.95 10.35 -7.86
C GLU A 110 -16.57 8.89 -7.54
N TYR A 111 -17.44 8.16 -6.83
CA TYR A 111 -17.24 6.75 -6.48
C TYR A 111 -17.84 5.84 -7.54
N GLY A 112 -16.99 5.22 -8.36
CA GLY A 112 -17.41 4.30 -9.42
C GLY A 112 -17.67 2.87 -8.94
N PRO A 113 -18.15 1.98 -9.85
CA PRO A 113 -18.33 0.55 -9.57
C PRO A 113 -17.01 -0.09 -9.15
N PRO A 114 -16.90 -0.64 -7.91
CA PRO A 114 -15.61 -1.02 -7.31
C PRO A 114 -14.71 -1.92 -8.16
N VAL A 115 -15.25 -3.02 -8.68
CA VAL A 115 -14.48 -4.01 -9.46
C VAL A 115 -14.01 -3.42 -10.80
N LYS A 116 -14.90 -2.67 -11.49
CA LYS A 116 -14.53 -2.03 -12.76
C LYS A 116 -13.46 -0.95 -12.53
N THR A 117 -13.66 -0.11 -11.52
CA THR A 117 -12.73 0.99 -11.19
C THR A 117 -11.34 0.44 -10.84
N MET A 118 -11.27 -0.60 -10.03
CA MET A 118 -9.99 -1.25 -9.68
C MET A 118 -9.32 -1.85 -10.91
N ARG A 119 -10.07 -2.55 -11.77
CA ARG A 119 -9.55 -3.15 -13.01
C ARG A 119 -8.96 -2.09 -13.93
N ASP A 120 -9.73 -1.04 -14.21
CA ASP A 120 -9.32 0.06 -15.08
C ASP A 120 -8.08 0.77 -14.53
N TYR A 121 -8.02 0.94 -13.20
CA TYR A 121 -6.88 1.54 -12.51
C TYR A 121 -5.62 0.69 -12.67
N LEU A 122 -5.70 -0.62 -12.42
CA LEU A 122 -4.56 -1.54 -12.54
C LEU A 122 -4.05 -1.63 -13.98
N SER A 123 -4.96 -1.68 -14.98
CA SER A 123 -4.57 -1.68 -16.39
C SER A 123 -3.82 -0.41 -16.78
N LYS A 124 -4.27 0.76 -16.30
CA LYS A 124 -3.58 2.03 -16.52
C LYS A 124 -2.22 2.08 -15.79
N MET A 125 -2.17 1.58 -14.56
CA MET A 125 -0.94 1.50 -13.79
C MET A 125 0.11 0.63 -14.48
N GLU A 126 -0.28 -0.54 -15.01
CA GLU A 126 0.61 -1.45 -15.74
C GLU A 126 1.11 -0.84 -17.06
N ALA A 127 0.25 -0.10 -17.77
CA ALA A 127 0.59 0.56 -19.02
C ALA A 127 1.41 1.86 -18.84
N SER A 128 1.56 2.35 -17.61
CA SER A 128 2.24 3.63 -17.34
C SER A 128 3.75 3.52 -17.52
N PRO A 129 4.39 4.52 -18.14
CA PRO A 129 5.83 4.54 -18.29
C PRO A 129 6.51 4.76 -16.93
N TYR A 130 7.69 4.15 -16.77
CA TYR A 130 8.57 4.40 -15.64
C TYR A 130 10.02 4.40 -16.09
N THR A 131 10.72 5.50 -15.88
CA THR A 131 12.11 5.73 -16.32
C THR A 131 13.13 5.69 -15.18
N GLY A 132 12.66 5.52 -13.93
CA GLY A 132 13.53 5.39 -12.76
C GLY A 132 14.23 4.03 -12.70
N ILE A 133 15.18 3.91 -11.77
CA ILE A 133 15.85 2.63 -11.50
C ILE A 133 14.82 1.66 -10.92
N ALA A 134 14.73 0.46 -11.51
CA ALA A 134 13.87 -0.59 -10.99
C ALA A 134 14.57 -1.36 -9.87
N SER A 135 13.78 -1.85 -8.91
CA SER A 135 14.26 -2.83 -7.93
C SER A 135 14.65 -4.15 -8.61
N SER A 136 15.48 -4.95 -7.95
CA SER A 136 15.95 -6.25 -8.48
C SER A 136 14.83 -7.28 -8.67
N GLU A 137 13.75 -7.14 -7.92
CA GLU A 137 12.58 -8.01 -7.98
C GLU A 137 11.31 -7.20 -8.31
N LYS A 138 10.29 -7.88 -8.82
CA LYS A 138 8.98 -7.26 -9.07
C LYS A 138 8.36 -6.82 -7.74
N PRO A 139 7.99 -5.54 -7.57
CA PRO A 139 7.32 -5.07 -6.35
C PRO A 139 5.99 -5.80 -6.10
N THR A 140 5.70 -6.08 -4.83
CA THR A 140 4.48 -6.75 -4.43
C THR A 140 3.30 -5.79 -4.38
N THR A 141 2.19 -6.20 -4.98
CA THR A 141 0.90 -5.50 -4.92
C THR A 141 -0.15 -6.40 -4.28
N LEU A 142 -0.93 -5.86 -3.35
CA LEU A 142 -2.08 -6.51 -2.74
C LEU A 142 -3.33 -5.67 -2.99
N ILE A 143 -4.48 -6.33 -3.15
CA ILE A 143 -5.76 -5.67 -3.42
C ILE A 143 -6.73 -6.04 -2.31
N ALA A 144 -7.32 -5.02 -1.67
CA ALA A 144 -8.40 -5.23 -0.72
C ALA A 144 -9.67 -5.72 -1.44
N ALA A 145 -10.18 -6.86 -1.01
CA ALA A 145 -11.33 -7.51 -1.60
C ALA A 145 -12.40 -7.79 -0.53
N LEU A 146 -13.47 -6.99 -0.50
CA LEU A 146 -14.56 -7.13 0.47
C LEU A 146 -15.72 -8.00 -0.04
N GLY A 147 -15.70 -8.43 -1.30
CA GLY A 147 -16.77 -9.22 -1.87
C GLY A 147 -16.29 -10.31 -2.82
N PRO A 148 -17.11 -11.37 -3.04
CA PRO A 148 -16.70 -12.53 -3.84
C PRO A 148 -16.26 -12.19 -5.27
N LYS A 149 -16.90 -11.21 -5.89
CA LYS A 149 -16.55 -10.75 -7.25
C LYS A 149 -15.15 -10.12 -7.28
N THR A 150 -14.76 -9.36 -6.26
CA THR A 150 -13.42 -8.76 -6.18
C THR A 150 -12.38 -9.85 -5.91
N VAL A 151 -12.68 -10.78 -5.02
CA VAL A 151 -11.82 -11.94 -4.72
C VAL A 151 -11.57 -12.77 -6.00
N SER A 152 -12.61 -13.13 -6.74
CA SER A 152 -12.47 -13.86 -8.01
C SER A 152 -11.58 -13.12 -9.01
N TYR A 153 -11.69 -11.81 -9.09
CA TYR A 153 -10.86 -11.00 -9.98
C TYR A 153 -9.38 -11.05 -9.59
N THR A 154 -9.06 -10.97 -8.29
CA THR A 154 -7.67 -11.02 -7.81
C THR A 154 -7.01 -12.36 -8.07
N HIS A 155 -7.75 -13.46 -8.02
CA HIS A 155 -7.24 -14.81 -8.32
C HIS A 155 -7.01 -15.08 -9.82
N LEU A 156 -7.78 -14.44 -10.69
CA LEU A 156 -7.77 -14.75 -12.13
C LEU A 156 -6.78 -13.90 -12.94
N THR A 157 -6.33 -12.76 -12.45
CA THR A 157 -5.64 -11.77 -13.28
C THR A 157 -4.26 -11.33 -12.81
N LEU A 158 -3.88 -11.64 -11.57
CA LEU A 158 -2.59 -11.25 -11.02
C LEU A 158 -1.99 -12.39 -10.19
N PRO A 159 -0.67 -12.63 -10.21
CA PRO A 159 0.01 -13.42 -9.21
C PRO A 159 0.06 -12.63 -7.91
N THR A 160 -1.09 -12.45 -7.29
CA THR A 160 -1.26 -11.69 -6.04
C THR A 160 -1.58 -12.66 -4.92
N THR A 161 -0.82 -12.57 -3.85
CA THR A 161 -1.16 -13.26 -2.61
C THR A 161 -2.39 -12.59 -2.01
N THR A 162 -3.50 -13.29 -1.93
CA THR A 162 -4.71 -12.81 -1.27
C THR A 162 -4.51 -12.90 0.23
N ILE A 163 -4.69 -11.79 0.94
CA ILE A 163 -4.85 -11.79 2.38
C ILE A 163 -6.35 -11.63 2.64
N VAL A 164 -6.93 -12.62 3.30
CA VAL A 164 -8.31 -12.61 3.78
C VAL A 164 -8.34 -11.93 5.14
#